data_446454327d6f5be3b0445c3c7536b7ed
#
_entry.id   446454327d6f5be3b0445c3c7536b7ed
#
_cell.length_a   1.000
_cell.length_b   1.000
_cell.length_c   1.000
_cell.angle_alpha   90.00
_cell.angle_beta   90.00
_cell.angle_gamma   90.00
#
_symmetry.space_group_name_H-M   'P 1'
#
loop_
_entity.id
_entity.type
_entity.pdbx_description
1 polymer ?
#
loop_
_entity_poly.entity_id
_entity_poly.type
_entity_poly.pdbx_seq_one_letter_code
_entity_poly.pdbx_strand_id
1 'polypeptide(L)'
;MRLAHCSDLHLLSHDGARLADLANKRWIGAMNLISSRSRHYHVAAFDAMVADLNALGVDHVLCTGDVTNLALRQEFEFARKKFDGLAGGPLNVTVIPGNHDAYVQEGVGLFAELFGDFATADEGWQWTEADRVGKNDELRWPIVRVRDQIALIGLSTSRQSPWFTAYGRAGEGQLDRLEKALNDPRLAGKVRIVAIHHPPAGKRARNRIRGLKDHARFAEVIANAGADLVVHGHEHRDLLELLPGPNGASVPVRGVASGTYFHNKPDRTARYRIFDIDANGIRADHVRIWQPQQNVFLSQDRTELAAVGQT
;
A
#
# COMPACT_ATOMS: atom_id res chain seq x y z
N MET A 1 15.42 11.33 6.51
CA MET A 1 15.02 10.28 5.55
C MET A 1 13.77 10.71 4.81
N ARG A 2 13.71 10.42 3.51
CA ARG A 2 12.57 10.76 2.66
C ARG A 2 11.89 9.48 2.18
N LEU A 3 10.66 9.23 2.62
CA LEU A 3 9.83 8.08 2.24
C LEU A 3 8.77 8.52 1.23
N ALA A 4 8.73 7.88 0.07
CA ALA A 4 7.64 8.05 -0.88
C ALA A 4 6.57 6.96 -0.70
N HIS A 5 5.28 7.34 -0.74
CA HIS A 5 4.15 6.43 -0.65
C HIS A 5 3.24 6.57 -1.87
N CYS A 6 3.04 5.49 -2.60
CA CYS A 6 2.11 5.37 -3.72
C CYS A 6 1.21 4.14 -3.55
N SER A 7 0.13 4.07 -4.32
CA SER A 7 -0.83 2.96 -4.29
C SER A 7 -1.68 2.91 -5.56
N ASP A 8 -2.40 1.79 -5.75
CA ASP A 8 -3.46 1.65 -6.75
C ASP A 8 -2.99 2.00 -8.17
N LEU A 9 -1.89 1.37 -8.57
CA LEU A 9 -1.21 1.66 -9.83
C LEU A 9 -1.92 1.06 -11.03
N HIS A 10 -2.56 -0.11 -10.85
CA HIS A 10 -3.34 -0.80 -11.86
C HIS A 10 -2.65 -0.81 -13.24
N LEU A 11 -1.37 -1.19 -13.25
CA LEU A 11 -0.57 -1.23 -14.47
C LEU A 11 -1.13 -2.27 -15.43
N LEU A 12 -1.58 -1.80 -16.58
CA LEU A 12 -2.18 -2.61 -17.60
C LEU A 12 -1.16 -3.00 -18.67
N SER A 13 -1.08 -4.30 -18.94
CA SER A 13 -0.52 -4.80 -20.18
C SER A 13 -1.57 -5.64 -20.91
N HIS A 14 -1.81 -5.31 -22.15
CA HIS A 14 -2.70 -6.09 -23.02
C HIS A 14 -1.94 -7.15 -23.83
N ASP A 15 -0.61 -7.13 -23.75
CA ASP A 15 0.24 -8.02 -24.54
C ASP A 15 0.11 -9.46 -24.03
N GLY A 16 -0.34 -10.36 -24.88
CA GLY A 16 -0.41 -11.79 -24.59
C GLY A 16 -1.60 -12.28 -23.76
N ALA A 17 -2.58 -11.42 -23.41
CA ALA A 17 -3.79 -11.86 -22.72
C ALA A 17 -4.64 -12.78 -23.60
N ARG A 18 -4.98 -13.99 -23.08
CA ARG A 18 -5.84 -14.96 -23.77
C ARG A 18 -7.24 -14.92 -23.17
N LEU A 19 -8.26 -15.16 -24.00
CA LEU A 19 -9.65 -15.28 -23.52
C LEU A 19 -9.81 -16.34 -22.42
N ALA A 20 -9.01 -17.41 -22.46
CA ALA A 20 -9.00 -18.44 -21.43
C ALA A 20 -8.58 -17.91 -20.05
N ASP A 21 -7.74 -16.88 -19.98
CA ASP A 21 -7.27 -16.28 -18.73
C ASP A 21 -8.40 -15.53 -18.01
N LEU A 22 -9.50 -15.27 -18.70
CA LEU A 22 -10.69 -14.56 -18.19
C LEU A 22 -11.80 -15.51 -17.69
N ALA A 23 -11.61 -16.83 -17.75
CA ALA A 23 -12.65 -17.83 -17.49
C ALA A 23 -13.09 -17.98 -16.02
N ASN A 24 -12.78 -17.01 -15.13
CA ASN A 24 -13.12 -17.01 -13.71
C ASN A 24 -13.59 -15.62 -13.26
N LYS A 25 -13.44 -15.25 -11.98
CA LYS A 25 -13.78 -13.91 -11.43
C LYS A 25 -13.17 -12.75 -12.27
N ARG A 26 -12.08 -12.99 -13.01
CA ARG A 26 -11.46 -12.02 -13.92
C ARG A 26 -12.43 -11.51 -15.00
N TRP A 27 -13.43 -12.31 -15.42
CA TRP A 27 -14.44 -11.88 -16.39
C TRP A 27 -15.16 -10.59 -15.98
N ILE A 28 -15.54 -10.46 -14.70
CA ILE A 28 -16.21 -9.25 -14.20
C ILE A 28 -15.26 -8.07 -14.19
N GLY A 29 -14.01 -8.30 -13.80
CA GLY A 29 -12.95 -7.29 -13.85
C GLY A 29 -12.70 -6.84 -15.28
N ALA A 30 -12.64 -7.77 -16.24
CA ALA A 30 -12.45 -7.49 -17.66
C ALA A 30 -13.62 -6.69 -18.26
N MET A 31 -14.85 -7.00 -17.93
CA MET A 31 -16.03 -6.22 -18.34
C MET A 31 -15.97 -4.77 -17.83
N ASN A 32 -15.60 -4.57 -16.58
CA ASN A 32 -15.40 -3.23 -16.01
C ASN A 32 -14.19 -2.50 -16.64
N LEU A 33 -13.16 -3.24 -17.02
CA LEU A 33 -11.96 -2.70 -17.68
C LEU A 33 -12.28 -2.20 -19.09
N ILE A 34 -12.99 -3.01 -19.87
CA ILE A 34 -13.38 -2.69 -21.26
C ILE A 34 -14.36 -1.50 -21.28
N SER A 35 -15.24 -1.38 -20.27
CA SER A 35 -16.30 -0.38 -20.30
C SER A 35 -15.86 1.04 -19.88
N SER A 36 -14.89 1.21 -18.97
CA SER A 36 -14.51 2.56 -18.51
C SER A 36 -13.14 2.68 -17.87
N ARG A 37 -12.62 1.64 -17.20
CA ARG A 37 -11.43 1.79 -16.35
C ARG A 37 -10.13 1.94 -17.13
N SER A 38 -9.93 1.21 -18.24
CA SER A 38 -8.70 1.27 -19.05
C SER A 38 -8.34 2.66 -19.56
N ARG A 39 -9.34 3.54 -19.73
CA ARG A 39 -9.15 4.90 -20.24
C ARG A 39 -8.60 5.86 -19.18
N HIS A 40 -8.61 5.48 -17.92
CA HIS A 40 -8.26 6.35 -16.80
C HIS A 40 -6.93 6.02 -16.14
N TYR A 41 -6.37 4.81 -16.37
CA TYR A 41 -5.07 4.43 -15.83
C TYR A 41 -3.99 4.62 -16.89
N HIS A 42 -3.02 5.48 -16.59
CA HIS A 42 -2.00 5.89 -17.54
C HIS A 42 -0.62 5.37 -17.11
N VAL A 43 -0.07 4.44 -17.88
CA VAL A 43 1.30 3.95 -17.69
C VAL A 43 2.31 5.11 -17.73
N ALA A 44 2.07 6.11 -18.58
CA ALA A 44 2.90 7.31 -18.65
C ALA A 44 2.99 8.07 -17.30
N ALA A 45 1.92 8.07 -16.49
CA ALA A 45 1.97 8.64 -15.15
C ALA A 45 2.92 7.86 -14.23
N PHE A 46 2.94 6.52 -14.34
CA PHE A 46 3.88 5.72 -13.56
C PHE A 46 5.33 5.93 -14.02
N ASP A 47 5.57 6.00 -15.32
CA ASP A 47 6.92 6.30 -15.85
C ASP A 47 7.42 7.67 -15.40
N ALA A 48 6.55 8.68 -15.41
CA ALA A 48 6.85 10.00 -14.87
C ALA A 48 7.09 9.96 -13.35
N MET A 49 6.34 9.13 -12.59
CA MET A 49 6.55 8.94 -11.16
C MET A 49 7.93 8.33 -10.88
N VAL A 50 8.32 7.29 -11.62
CA VAL A 50 9.66 6.67 -11.49
C VAL A 50 10.77 7.69 -11.76
N ALA A 51 10.63 8.47 -12.83
CA ALA A 51 11.59 9.52 -13.15
C ALA A 51 11.69 10.58 -12.05
N ASP A 52 10.55 11.00 -11.52
CA ASP A 52 10.46 12.01 -10.45
C ASP A 52 11.04 11.50 -9.12
N LEU A 53 10.72 10.27 -8.72
CA LEU A 53 11.24 9.63 -7.51
C LEU A 53 12.77 9.48 -7.57
N ASN A 54 13.29 9.06 -8.73
CA ASN A 54 14.73 8.91 -8.95
C ASN A 54 15.44 10.28 -8.93
N ALA A 55 14.84 11.32 -9.55
CA ALA A 55 15.39 12.68 -9.55
C ALA A 55 15.38 13.33 -8.16
N LEU A 56 14.37 13.05 -7.34
CA LEU A 56 14.28 13.53 -5.97
C LEU A 56 15.22 12.80 -5.00
N GLY A 57 15.77 11.66 -5.40
CA GLY A 57 16.65 10.85 -4.57
C GLY A 57 15.95 10.41 -3.28
N VAL A 58 14.71 9.88 -3.38
CA VAL A 58 14.00 9.36 -2.21
C VAL A 58 14.75 8.15 -1.63
N ASP A 59 14.80 8.06 -0.31
CA ASP A 59 15.54 6.98 0.37
C ASP A 59 14.80 5.64 0.32
N HIS A 60 13.45 5.69 0.30
CA HIS A 60 12.64 4.49 0.22
C HIS A 60 11.29 4.76 -0.47
N VAL A 61 10.84 3.80 -1.28
CA VAL A 61 9.52 3.82 -1.92
C VAL A 61 8.64 2.73 -1.30
N LEU A 62 7.46 3.10 -0.84
CA LEU A 62 6.44 2.21 -0.29
C LEU A 62 5.22 2.21 -1.21
N CYS A 63 4.88 1.06 -1.78
CA CYS A 63 3.65 0.85 -2.54
C CYS A 63 2.67 0.01 -1.73
N THR A 64 1.48 0.53 -1.47
CA THR A 64 0.45 -0.16 -0.69
C THR A 64 -0.52 -0.98 -1.55
N GLY A 65 -0.06 -1.47 -2.70
CA GLY A 65 -0.73 -2.52 -3.47
C GLY A 65 -1.59 -2.04 -4.64
N ASP A 66 -2.34 -2.99 -5.19
CA ASP A 66 -3.06 -2.86 -6.44
C ASP A 66 -2.13 -2.44 -7.59
N VAL A 67 -1.03 -3.19 -7.75
CA VAL A 67 -0.08 -2.99 -8.84
C VAL A 67 -0.64 -3.50 -10.17
N THR A 68 -1.50 -4.53 -10.12
CA THR A 68 -2.20 -5.14 -11.26
C THR A 68 -3.70 -4.81 -11.27
N ASN A 69 -4.41 -5.23 -12.31
CA ASN A 69 -5.88 -5.11 -12.41
C ASN A 69 -6.60 -6.44 -12.21
N LEU A 70 -6.16 -7.48 -12.87
CA LEU A 70 -6.80 -8.78 -12.95
C LEU A 70 -5.93 -9.91 -12.38
N ALA A 71 -4.77 -9.56 -11.81
CA ALA A 71 -3.76 -10.50 -11.35
C ALA A 71 -3.33 -11.49 -12.44
N LEU A 72 -3.17 -11.02 -13.68
CA LEU A 72 -2.62 -11.80 -14.77
C LEU A 72 -1.09 -11.84 -14.69
N ARG A 73 -0.46 -12.96 -15.10
CA ARG A 73 1.01 -13.09 -15.12
C ARG A 73 1.65 -11.94 -15.90
N GLN A 74 1.17 -11.65 -17.08
CA GLN A 74 1.69 -10.57 -17.94
C GLN A 74 1.53 -9.17 -17.30
N GLU A 75 0.48 -8.93 -16.50
CA GLU A 75 0.35 -7.68 -15.75
C GLU A 75 1.42 -7.59 -14.66
N PHE A 76 1.67 -8.69 -13.93
CA PHE A 76 2.73 -8.74 -12.92
C PHE A 76 4.12 -8.57 -13.54
N GLU A 77 4.42 -9.26 -14.64
CA GLU A 77 5.70 -9.14 -15.35
C GLU A 77 5.92 -7.72 -15.88
N PHE A 78 4.88 -7.11 -16.43
CA PHE A 78 4.91 -5.72 -16.88
C PHE A 78 5.14 -4.76 -15.71
N ALA A 79 4.38 -4.90 -14.62
CA ALA A 79 4.53 -4.09 -13.42
C ALA A 79 5.94 -4.27 -12.82
N ARG A 80 6.45 -5.51 -12.73
CA ARG A 80 7.81 -5.80 -12.25
C ARG A 80 8.86 -5.04 -13.06
N LYS A 81 8.80 -5.14 -14.38
CA LYS A 81 9.72 -4.41 -15.26
C LYS A 81 9.69 -2.90 -15.02
N LYS A 82 8.52 -2.35 -14.70
CA LYS A 82 8.36 -0.93 -14.38
C LYS A 82 8.97 -0.58 -13.02
N PHE A 83 8.79 -1.43 -12.00
CA PHE A 83 9.38 -1.26 -10.68
C PHE A 83 10.89 -1.41 -10.68
N ASP A 84 11.47 -2.22 -11.56
CA ASP A 84 12.92 -2.35 -11.73
C ASP A 84 13.58 -1.03 -12.18
N GLY A 85 12.81 -0.07 -12.67
CA GLY A 85 13.27 1.29 -12.98
C GLY A 85 13.46 2.20 -11.75
N LEU A 86 12.98 1.81 -10.57
CA LEU A 86 13.17 2.56 -9.33
C LEU A 86 14.59 2.37 -8.79
N ALA A 87 15.22 3.48 -8.42
CA ALA A 87 16.56 3.46 -7.84
C ALA A 87 16.59 2.68 -6.52
N GLY A 88 17.69 1.94 -6.28
CA GLY A 88 17.89 1.16 -5.07
C GLY A 88 17.19 -0.22 -5.06
N GLY A 89 16.36 -0.53 -6.06
CA GLY A 89 15.77 -1.85 -6.25
C GLY A 89 15.03 -2.38 -5.03
N PRO A 90 14.98 -3.72 -4.84
CA PRO A 90 14.19 -4.34 -3.76
C PRO A 90 14.60 -3.96 -2.33
N LEU A 91 15.82 -3.47 -2.12
CA LEU A 91 16.25 -3.01 -0.80
C LEU A 91 15.58 -1.70 -0.39
N ASN A 92 15.35 -0.80 -1.34
CA ASN A 92 14.78 0.53 -1.11
C ASN A 92 13.35 0.67 -1.65
N VAL A 93 12.73 -0.42 -2.05
CA VAL A 93 11.34 -0.46 -2.47
C VAL A 93 10.61 -1.54 -1.67
N THR A 94 9.49 -1.18 -1.06
CA THR A 94 8.58 -2.12 -0.39
C THR A 94 7.24 -2.11 -1.12
N VAL A 95 6.74 -3.30 -1.44
CA VAL A 95 5.42 -3.47 -2.04
C VAL A 95 4.62 -4.47 -1.21
N ILE A 96 3.43 -4.09 -0.78
CA ILE A 96 2.46 -5.01 -0.20
C ILE A 96 1.32 -5.26 -1.20
N PRO A 97 0.67 -6.43 -1.19
CA PRO A 97 -0.38 -6.72 -2.17
C PRO A 97 -1.68 -5.96 -1.87
N GLY A 98 -2.36 -5.52 -2.92
CA GLY A 98 -3.73 -5.03 -2.87
C GLY A 98 -4.76 -6.11 -3.25
N ASN A 99 -6.05 -5.79 -3.23
CA ASN A 99 -7.10 -6.77 -3.54
C ASN A 99 -7.12 -7.17 -5.03
N HIS A 100 -6.65 -6.32 -5.92
CA HIS A 100 -6.51 -6.66 -7.33
C HIS A 100 -5.33 -7.61 -7.58
N ASP A 101 -4.29 -7.57 -6.77
CA ASP A 101 -3.15 -8.49 -6.87
C ASP A 101 -3.48 -9.91 -6.38
N ALA A 102 -4.49 -10.04 -5.49
CA ALA A 102 -5.02 -11.31 -4.99
C ALA A 102 -6.43 -11.63 -5.53
N TYR A 103 -6.76 -11.13 -6.71
CA TYR A 103 -8.09 -11.23 -7.32
C TYR A 103 -8.57 -12.67 -7.49
N VAL A 104 -7.63 -13.57 -7.74
CA VAL A 104 -7.77 -15.03 -7.78
C VAL A 104 -6.62 -15.68 -7.03
N GLN A 105 -6.76 -16.95 -6.65
CA GLN A 105 -5.73 -17.70 -5.89
C GLN A 105 -4.38 -17.72 -6.59
N GLU A 106 -4.37 -17.83 -7.92
CA GLU A 106 -3.16 -17.77 -8.74
C GLU A 106 -2.41 -16.44 -8.56
N GLY A 107 -3.13 -15.31 -8.41
CA GLY A 107 -2.54 -13.99 -8.21
C GLY A 107 -1.69 -13.91 -6.94
N VAL A 108 -2.10 -14.57 -5.87
CA VAL A 108 -1.33 -14.65 -4.62
C VAL A 108 0.04 -15.30 -4.87
N GLY A 109 0.06 -16.39 -5.65
CA GLY A 109 1.30 -17.08 -6.03
C GLY A 109 2.17 -16.21 -6.95
N LEU A 110 1.58 -15.56 -7.93
CA LEU A 110 2.27 -14.66 -8.86
C LEU A 110 2.88 -13.44 -8.16
N PHE A 111 2.16 -12.86 -7.19
CA PHE A 111 2.72 -11.79 -6.37
C PHE A 111 3.95 -12.28 -5.58
N ALA A 112 3.86 -13.45 -4.96
CA ALA A 112 4.98 -14.03 -4.22
C ALA A 112 6.18 -14.35 -5.12
N GLU A 113 5.95 -14.81 -6.35
CA GLU A 113 6.98 -15.14 -7.34
C GLU A 113 7.67 -13.88 -7.88
N LEU A 114 6.89 -12.86 -8.30
CA LEU A 114 7.40 -11.73 -9.07
C LEU A 114 7.68 -10.48 -8.23
N PHE A 115 7.05 -10.35 -7.06
CA PHE A 115 7.21 -9.22 -6.14
C PHE A 115 7.70 -9.63 -4.75
N GLY A 116 8.06 -10.90 -4.56
CA GLY A 116 8.45 -11.44 -3.26
C GLY A 116 9.67 -10.75 -2.65
N ASP A 117 10.64 -10.33 -3.45
CA ASP A 117 11.83 -9.59 -3.03
C ASP A 117 11.51 -8.15 -2.54
N PHE A 118 10.50 -7.50 -3.11
CA PHE A 118 9.96 -6.24 -2.61
C PHE A 118 9.12 -6.41 -1.32
N ALA A 119 8.72 -7.64 -0.99
CA ALA A 119 7.89 -8.01 0.16
C ALA A 119 8.62 -8.98 1.11
N THR A 120 9.92 -8.87 1.23
CA THR A 120 10.74 -9.68 2.14
C THR A 120 11.11 -8.87 3.38
N ALA A 121 10.90 -9.43 4.57
CA ALA A 121 11.35 -8.85 5.82
C ALA A 121 12.90 -8.83 5.91
N ASP A 122 13.45 -7.89 6.65
CA ASP A 122 14.88 -7.88 6.96
C ASP A 122 15.27 -9.09 7.80
N GLU A 123 16.56 -9.43 7.80
CA GLU A 123 17.10 -10.51 8.61
C GLU A 123 16.76 -10.32 10.09
N GLY A 124 16.38 -11.42 10.75
CA GLY A 124 15.96 -11.41 12.15
C GLY A 124 14.51 -10.98 12.40
N TRP A 125 13.74 -10.70 11.34
CA TRP A 125 12.31 -10.38 11.41
C TRP A 125 11.41 -11.44 10.76
N GLN A 126 11.90 -12.67 10.64
CA GLN A 126 11.12 -13.79 10.13
C GLN A 126 10.25 -14.38 11.25
N TRP A 127 9.01 -14.69 10.91
CA TRP A 127 8.08 -15.41 11.79
C TRP A 127 8.28 -16.92 11.66
N THR A 128 8.08 -17.63 12.77
CA THR A 128 8.27 -19.08 12.85
C THR A 128 6.93 -19.81 12.99
N GLU A 129 6.94 -21.14 12.90
CA GLU A 129 5.73 -21.95 13.14
C GLU A 129 5.14 -21.72 14.54
N ALA A 130 5.95 -21.34 15.54
CA ALA A 130 5.47 -20.96 16.87
C ALA A 130 4.60 -19.69 16.87
N ASP A 131 4.72 -18.84 15.86
CA ASP A 131 3.94 -17.62 15.67
C ASP A 131 2.67 -17.84 14.82
N ARG A 132 2.41 -19.06 14.37
CA ARG A 132 1.28 -19.41 13.52
C ARG A 132 -0.02 -19.49 14.30
N VAL A 133 -1.06 -18.85 13.79
CA VAL A 133 -2.43 -18.89 14.32
C VAL A 133 -3.34 -19.54 13.28
N GLY A 134 -3.57 -20.83 13.41
CA GLY A 134 -4.44 -21.59 12.49
C GLY A 134 -3.76 -21.96 11.17
N LYS A 135 -4.38 -22.90 10.45
CA LYS A 135 -3.79 -23.54 9.25
C LYS A 135 -3.62 -22.63 8.05
N ASN A 136 -4.42 -21.56 7.96
CA ASN A 136 -4.43 -20.64 6.81
C ASN A 136 -3.67 -19.36 7.10
N ASP A 137 -2.89 -19.30 8.17
CA ASP A 137 -2.09 -18.14 8.53
C ASP A 137 -0.79 -18.10 7.71
N GLU A 138 -0.56 -16.99 7.03
CA GLU A 138 0.62 -16.79 6.20
C GLU A 138 1.74 -16.15 7.02
N LEU A 139 2.76 -16.95 7.36
CA LEU A 139 3.90 -16.51 8.17
C LEU A 139 4.79 -15.44 7.51
N ARG A 140 4.60 -15.14 6.24
CA ARG A 140 5.30 -14.01 5.60
C ARG A 140 4.94 -12.66 6.24
N TRP A 141 3.68 -12.51 6.66
CA TRP A 141 3.14 -11.23 7.11
C TRP A 141 2.98 -11.14 8.63
N PRO A 142 3.17 -9.94 9.22
CA PRO A 142 3.66 -8.71 8.57
C PRO A 142 5.15 -8.81 8.23
N ILE A 143 5.58 -8.11 7.17
CA ILE A 143 7.02 -7.87 6.94
C ILE A 143 7.48 -6.70 7.78
N VAL A 144 8.71 -6.77 8.29
CA VAL A 144 9.36 -5.65 8.99
C VAL A 144 10.65 -5.30 8.28
N ARG A 145 10.80 -4.02 7.92
CA ARG A 145 12.01 -3.47 7.30
C ARG A 145 12.47 -2.25 8.07
N VAL A 146 13.71 -2.26 8.51
CA VAL A 146 14.31 -1.15 9.24
C VAL A 146 15.25 -0.39 8.30
N ARG A 147 15.02 0.92 8.17
CA ARG A 147 15.84 1.82 7.34
C ARG A 147 16.16 3.05 8.17
N ASP A 148 17.41 3.16 8.59
CA ASP A 148 17.88 4.23 9.48
C ASP A 148 16.93 4.51 10.64
N GLN A 149 16.14 5.57 10.53
CA GLN A 149 15.24 6.08 11.58
C GLN A 149 13.84 5.49 11.52
N ILE A 150 13.49 4.76 10.46
CA ILE A 150 12.15 4.22 10.29
C ILE A 150 12.11 2.70 10.39
N ALA A 151 10.98 2.21 10.88
CA ALA A 151 10.56 0.83 10.80
C ALA A 151 9.28 0.76 9.95
N LEU A 152 9.38 0.15 8.78
CA LEU A 152 8.24 -0.14 7.91
C LEU A 152 7.67 -1.51 8.27
N ILE A 153 6.39 -1.54 8.63
CA ILE A 153 5.69 -2.78 8.97
C ILE A 153 4.54 -2.96 7.98
N GLY A 154 4.75 -3.84 7.01
CA GLY A 154 3.81 -4.07 5.92
C GLY A 154 2.90 -5.27 6.17
N LEU A 155 1.58 -5.06 6.09
CA LEU A 155 0.57 -6.10 6.22
C LEU A 155 -0.02 -6.47 4.87
N SER A 156 -0.40 -7.75 4.73
CA SER A 156 -1.29 -8.19 3.67
C SER A 156 -2.72 -8.26 4.18
N THR A 157 -3.61 -7.52 3.56
CA THR A 157 -5.06 -7.65 3.76
C THR A 157 -5.75 -8.24 2.54
N SER A 158 -4.94 -8.62 1.54
CA SER A 158 -5.40 -9.13 0.26
C SER A 158 -5.79 -10.59 0.40
N ARG A 159 -7.03 -10.88 0.06
CA ARG A 159 -7.59 -12.22 0.08
C ARG A 159 -8.51 -12.42 -1.11
N GLN A 160 -8.59 -13.63 -1.58
CA GLN A 160 -9.63 -13.96 -2.52
C GLN A 160 -11.00 -13.71 -1.86
N SER A 161 -11.72 -12.73 -2.37
CA SER A 161 -13.05 -12.35 -1.86
C SER A 161 -14.15 -12.88 -2.78
N PRO A 162 -15.39 -13.10 -2.28
CA PRO A 162 -16.53 -13.47 -3.12
C PRO A 162 -16.78 -12.49 -4.26
N TRP A 163 -17.55 -12.93 -5.25
CA TRP A 163 -17.92 -12.11 -6.40
C TRP A 163 -18.58 -10.80 -5.95
N PHE A 164 -18.25 -9.71 -6.64
CA PHE A 164 -18.74 -8.34 -6.35
C PHE A 164 -18.31 -7.77 -5.00
N THR A 165 -17.31 -8.36 -4.36
CA THR A 165 -16.71 -7.82 -3.14
C THR A 165 -15.21 -7.58 -3.31
N ALA A 166 -14.69 -6.62 -2.53
CA ALA A 166 -13.28 -6.24 -2.49
C ALA A 166 -12.88 -5.88 -1.05
N TYR A 167 -13.37 -6.65 -0.07
CA TYR A 167 -13.00 -6.45 1.31
C TYR A 167 -11.65 -7.08 1.63
N GLY A 168 -10.96 -6.48 2.58
CA GLY A 168 -9.72 -7.02 3.14
C GLY A 168 -9.90 -7.70 4.49
N ARG A 169 -8.92 -8.49 4.85
CA ARG A 169 -8.77 -9.07 6.17
C ARG A 169 -7.30 -9.36 6.47
N ALA A 170 -6.77 -8.85 7.56
CA ALA A 170 -5.42 -9.18 8.03
C ALA A 170 -5.37 -10.59 8.64
N GLY A 171 -6.30 -10.91 9.50
CA GLY A 171 -6.36 -12.17 10.27
C GLY A 171 -5.65 -12.05 11.62
N GLU A 172 -6.09 -12.85 12.60
CA GLU A 172 -5.62 -12.77 13.99
C GLU A 172 -4.11 -12.97 14.11
N GLY A 173 -3.58 -14.01 13.47
CA GLY A 173 -2.13 -14.31 13.58
C GLY A 173 -1.26 -13.17 13.07
N GLN A 174 -1.64 -12.53 11.97
CA GLN A 174 -0.91 -11.37 11.47
C GLN A 174 -1.04 -10.15 12.40
N LEU A 175 -2.22 -9.93 13.00
CA LEU A 175 -2.45 -8.83 13.94
C LEU A 175 -1.70 -9.06 15.26
N ASP A 176 -1.62 -10.29 15.75
CA ASP A 176 -0.82 -10.63 16.94
C ASP A 176 0.69 -10.40 16.68
N ARG A 177 1.16 -10.77 15.49
CA ARG A 177 2.55 -10.49 15.07
C ARG A 177 2.81 -9.00 14.86
N LEU A 178 1.82 -8.24 14.38
CA LEU A 178 1.92 -6.78 14.32
C LEU A 178 2.10 -6.18 15.71
N GLU A 179 1.32 -6.62 16.69
CA GLU A 179 1.43 -6.18 18.07
C GLU A 179 2.81 -6.53 18.67
N LYS A 180 3.29 -7.75 18.43
CA LYS A 180 4.65 -8.15 18.81
C LYS A 180 5.72 -7.27 18.18
N ALA A 181 5.63 -7.01 16.87
CA ALA A 181 6.60 -6.17 16.15
C ALA A 181 6.61 -4.74 16.67
N LEU A 182 5.45 -4.13 16.87
CA LEU A 182 5.34 -2.76 17.37
C LEU A 182 5.91 -2.59 18.78
N ASN A 183 5.84 -3.62 19.62
CA ASN A 183 6.39 -3.65 20.99
C ASN A 183 7.83 -4.17 21.06
N ASP A 184 8.46 -4.53 19.94
CA ASP A 184 9.81 -5.08 19.94
C ASP A 184 10.84 -4.02 20.32
N PRO A 185 11.71 -4.25 21.32
CA PRO A 185 12.74 -3.29 21.75
C PRO A 185 13.69 -2.85 20.64
N ARG A 186 13.88 -3.66 19.58
CA ARG A 186 14.71 -3.31 18.41
C ARG A 186 14.16 -2.13 17.63
N LEU A 187 12.86 -1.81 17.78
CA LEU A 187 12.21 -0.66 17.16
C LEU A 187 12.13 0.56 18.09
N ALA A 188 12.71 0.48 19.29
CA ALA A 188 12.74 1.61 20.21
C ALA A 188 13.44 2.82 19.56
N GLY A 189 12.81 3.99 19.62
CA GLY A 189 13.31 5.23 19.02
C GLY A 189 13.20 5.30 17.49
N LYS A 190 12.61 4.29 16.82
CA LYS A 190 12.29 4.35 15.40
C LYS A 190 10.91 4.96 15.15
N VAL A 191 10.76 5.66 14.04
CA VAL A 191 9.45 6.08 13.52
C VAL A 191 8.78 4.85 12.90
N ARG A 192 7.72 4.35 13.54
CA ARG A 192 7.04 3.10 13.18
C ARG A 192 5.89 3.41 12.21
N ILE A 193 6.05 2.98 10.96
CA ILE A 193 5.08 3.20 9.89
C ILE A 193 4.44 1.87 9.53
N VAL A 194 3.12 1.77 9.72
CA VAL A 194 2.34 0.58 9.37
C VAL A 194 1.70 0.79 8.01
N ALA A 195 1.99 -0.12 7.08
CA ALA A 195 1.44 -0.11 5.73
C ALA A 195 0.38 -1.22 5.56
N ILE A 196 -0.77 -0.84 5.05
CA ILE A 196 -1.91 -1.73 4.82
C ILE A 196 -2.63 -1.29 3.54
N HIS A 197 -3.23 -2.22 2.78
CA HIS A 197 -3.93 -1.80 1.55
C HIS A 197 -5.31 -1.21 1.83
N HIS A 198 -6.15 -1.94 2.57
CA HIS A 198 -7.53 -1.50 2.86
C HIS A 198 -7.56 -0.46 3.98
N PRO A 199 -8.47 0.53 3.91
CA PRO A 199 -8.58 1.58 4.93
C PRO A 199 -8.89 0.97 6.31
N PRO A 200 -8.06 1.24 7.33
CA PRO A 200 -8.25 0.64 8.66
C PRO A 200 -9.13 1.50 9.59
N ALA A 201 -9.46 2.73 9.19
CA ALA A 201 -10.18 3.70 10.01
C ALA A 201 -11.39 4.31 9.29
N GLY A 202 -12.24 5.00 10.05
CA GLY A 202 -13.38 5.77 9.54
C GLY A 202 -14.54 4.91 9.01
N LYS A 203 -15.41 5.55 8.25
CA LYS A 203 -16.60 4.90 7.66
C LYS A 203 -16.26 3.85 6.61
N ARG A 204 -15.11 4.05 5.93
CA ARG A 204 -14.65 3.15 4.85
C ARG A 204 -14.19 1.81 5.38
N ALA A 205 -13.50 1.79 6.52
CA ALA A 205 -13.10 0.56 7.19
C ALA A 205 -14.30 -0.36 7.49
N ARG A 206 -15.44 0.23 7.86
CA ARG A 206 -16.68 -0.48 8.24
C ARG A 206 -17.53 -0.93 7.05
N ASN A 207 -17.14 -0.62 5.83
CA ASN A 207 -17.89 -1.01 4.64
C ASN A 207 -17.88 -2.54 4.48
N ARG A 208 -19.06 -3.16 4.43
CA ARG A 208 -19.21 -4.62 4.37
C ARG A 208 -18.66 -5.24 3.09
N ILE A 209 -18.63 -4.48 1.99
CA ILE A 209 -18.26 -4.98 0.66
C ILE A 209 -16.79 -4.67 0.36
N ARG A 210 -16.25 -3.55 0.84
CA ARG A 210 -14.92 -3.04 0.46
C ARG A 210 -14.01 -2.69 1.63
N GLY A 211 -14.49 -2.70 2.87
CA GLY A 211 -13.72 -2.32 4.04
C GLY A 211 -12.82 -3.42 4.58
N LEU A 212 -12.19 -3.15 5.69
CA LEU A 212 -11.36 -4.10 6.43
C LEU A 212 -12.21 -4.86 7.45
N LYS A 213 -12.33 -6.17 7.31
CA LYS A 213 -13.22 -6.99 8.15
C LYS A 213 -12.83 -6.99 9.63
N ASP A 214 -11.56 -6.96 9.92
CA ASP A 214 -10.99 -6.97 11.25
C ASP A 214 -10.43 -5.60 11.68
N HIS A 215 -11.01 -4.51 11.13
CA HIS A 215 -10.64 -3.14 11.45
C HIS A 215 -10.69 -2.81 12.97
N ALA A 216 -11.61 -3.44 13.71
CA ALA A 216 -11.72 -3.23 15.15
C ALA A 216 -10.50 -3.80 15.90
N ARG A 217 -10.08 -5.05 15.56
CA ARG A 217 -8.89 -5.67 16.15
C ARG A 217 -7.62 -4.94 15.72
N PHE A 218 -7.53 -4.48 14.46
CA PHE A 218 -6.43 -3.62 14.02
C PHE A 218 -6.35 -2.33 14.84
N ALA A 219 -7.49 -1.66 15.06
CA ALA A 219 -7.54 -0.44 15.86
C ALA A 219 -7.12 -0.69 17.31
N GLU A 220 -7.49 -1.85 17.90
CA GLU A 220 -7.08 -2.26 19.24
C GLU A 220 -5.56 -2.45 19.32
N VAL A 221 -4.94 -3.13 18.34
CA VAL A 221 -3.48 -3.28 18.27
C VAL A 221 -2.79 -1.92 18.25
N ILE A 222 -3.27 -1.00 17.39
CA ILE A 222 -2.69 0.35 17.33
C ILE A 222 -2.91 1.12 18.64
N ALA A 223 -4.07 0.96 19.27
CA ALA A 223 -4.35 1.61 20.55
C ALA A 223 -3.41 1.14 21.68
N ASN A 224 -3.05 -0.14 21.68
CA ASN A 224 -2.19 -0.76 22.68
C ASN A 224 -0.70 -0.51 22.44
N ALA A 225 -0.23 -0.82 21.22
CA ALA A 225 1.18 -0.81 20.88
C ALA A 225 1.67 0.53 20.29
N GLY A 226 0.78 1.30 19.67
CA GLY A 226 1.09 2.56 19.00
C GLY A 226 1.78 2.38 17.65
N ALA A 227 1.67 3.42 16.84
CA ALA A 227 2.45 3.63 15.62
C ALA A 227 2.57 5.15 15.41
N ASP A 228 3.52 5.59 14.60
CA ASP A 228 3.68 7.01 14.29
C ASP A 228 2.87 7.43 13.06
N LEU A 229 2.60 6.46 12.18
CA LEU A 229 1.80 6.65 10.98
C LEU A 229 1.23 5.30 10.51
N VAL A 230 0.00 5.33 10.01
CA VAL A 230 -0.57 4.24 9.19
C VAL A 230 -0.82 4.77 7.79
N VAL A 231 -0.39 4.04 6.76
CA VAL A 231 -0.63 4.42 5.36
C VAL A 231 -1.42 3.35 4.61
N HIS A 232 -2.30 3.77 3.69
CA HIS A 232 -3.13 2.85 2.92
C HIS A 232 -3.50 3.39 1.54
N GLY A 233 -4.06 2.52 0.67
CA GLY A 233 -4.61 2.81 -0.63
C GLY A 233 -6.11 2.52 -0.75
N HIS A 234 -6.49 1.75 -1.79
CA HIS A 234 -7.80 1.15 -2.04
C HIS A 234 -8.93 2.12 -2.41
N GLU A 235 -9.00 3.29 -1.80
CA GLU A 235 -10.10 4.24 -1.98
C GLU A 235 -9.87 5.22 -3.12
N HIS A 236 -8.70 5.22 -3.73
CA HIS A 236 -8.27 6.14 -4.80
C HIS A 236 -8.50 7.61 -4.44
N ARG A 237 -8.27 7.97 -3.18
CA ARG A 237 -8.45 9.32 -2.64
C ARG A 237 -7.43 9.61 -1.57
N ASP A 238 -7.06 10.87 -1.46
CA ASP A 238 -6.36 11.35 -0.28
C ASP A 238 -7.30 11.38 0.91
N LEU A 239 -6.91 10.69 1.97
CA LEU A 239 -7.68 10.56 3.19
C LEU A 239 -6.82 10.90 4.40
N LEU A 240 -7.44 11.52 5.39
CA LEU A 240 -6.90 11.67 6.73
C LEU A 240 -7.94 11.19 7.71
N GLU A 241 -7.58 10.17 8.45
CA GLU A 241 -8.35 9.63 9.57
C GLU A 241 -7.41 9.51 10.78
N LEU A 242 -7.95 9.26 11.95
CA LEU A 242 -7.19 9.04 13.17
C LEU A 242 -7.59 7.71 13.80
N LEU A 243 -6.62 7.02 14.37
CA LEU A 243 -6.82 5.89 15.27
C LEU A 243 -6.37 6.27 16.68
N PRO A 244 -7.02 5.73 17.73
CA PRO A 244 -6.51 5.87 19.07
C PRO A 244 -5.14 5.19 19.17
N GLY A 245 -4.23 5.81 19.90
CA GLY A 245 -2.92 5.28 20.28
C GLY A 245 -2.78 5.18 21.78
N PRO A 246 -1.63 4.69 22.30
CA PRO A 246 -1.36 4.57 23.71
C PRO A 246 -1.45 5.92 24.44
N ASN A 247 -1.87 5.89 25.72
CA ASN A 247 -1.90 7.08 26.59
C ASN A 247 -2.71 8.27 26.05
N GLY A 248 -3.76 7.99 25.24
CA GLY A 248 -4.61 9.02 24.65
C GLY A 248 -4.01 9.73 23.43
N ALA A 249 -2.88 9.24 22.93
CA ALA A 249 -2.33 9.73 21.66
C ALA A 249 -3.24 9.41 20.48
N SER A 250 -3.11 10.17 19.42
CA SER A 250 -3.78 9.92 18.15
C SER A 250 -2.75 9.50 17.08
N VAL A 251 -3.01 8.39 16.41
CA VAL A 251 -2.19 7.88 15.31
C VAL A 251 -2.79 8.31 13.98
N PRO A 252 -2.09 9.11 13.17
CA PRO A 252 -2.57 9.53 11.87
C PRO A 252 -2.65 8.35 10.89
N VAL A 253 -3.74 8.31 10.12
CA VAL A 253 -3.99 7.34 9.06
C VAL A 253 -4.09 8.11 7.75
N ARG A 254 -3.14 7.88 6.84
CA ARG A 254 -3.06 8.56 5.54
C ARG A 254 -3.40 7.62 4.40
N GLY A 255 -4.51 7.89 3.72
CA GLY A 255 -4.78 7.30 2.42
C GLY A 255 -4.14 8.11 1.32
N VAL A 256 -3.73 7.44 0.23
CA VAL A 256 -3.26 8.07 -1.00
C VAL A 256 -4.16 7.71 -2.17
N ALA A 257 -4.39 8.66 -3.08
CA ALA A 257 -5.08 8.37 -4.33
C ALA A 257 -4.20 7.53 -5.27
N SER A 258 -4.83 6.97 -6.31
CA SER A 258 -4.11 6.17 -7.31
C SER A 258 -2.93 6.92 -7.93
N GLY A 259 -1.80 6.24 -8.08
CA GLY A 259 -0.59 6.80 -8.69
C GLY A 259 -0.63 6.93 -10.21
N THR A 260 -1.67 6.39 -10.87
CA THR A 260 -1.77 6.35 -12.34
C THR A 260 -3.12 6.84 -12.89
N TYR A 261 -4.10 7.07 -12.02
CA TYR A 261 -5.45 7.43 -12.44
C TYR A 261 -5.52 8.89 -12.89
N PHE A 262 -6.21 9.13 -14.00
CA PHE A 262 -6.51 10.48 -14.49
C PHE A 262 -8.00 10.65 -14.74
N HIS A 263 -8.55 11.71 -14.21
CA HIS A 263 -9.91 12.16 -14.46
C HIS A 263 -9.94 13.69 -14.37
N ASN A 264 -10.92 14.32 -15.02
CA ASN A 264 -11.09 15.79 -15.03
C ASN A 264 -11.36 16.41 -13.63
N LYS A 265 -11.43 15.58 -12.58
CA LYS A 265 -11.54 16.06 -11.19
C LYS A 265 -10.15 16.10 -10.57
N PRO A 266 -9.69 17.27 -10.09
CA PRO A 266 -8.34 17.42 -9.53
C PRO A 266 -8.01 16.48 -8.38
N ASP A 267 -9.01 16.13 -7.53
CA ASP A 267 -8.87 15.21 -6.39
C ASP A 267 -8.63 13.75 -6.80
N ARG A 268 -8.72 13.43 -8.08
CA ARG A 268 -8.54 12.09 -8.64
C ARG A 268 -7.40 11.97 -9.65
N THR A 269 -6.61 13.02 -9.83
CA THR A 269 -5.42 12.96 -10.68
C THR A 269 -4.32 12.17 -9.99
N ALA A 270 -3.58 11.38 -10.77
CA ALA A 270 -2.46 10.57 -10.31
C ALA A 270 -1.54 11.33 -9.37
N ARG A 271 -1.25 10.73 -8.22
CA ARG A 271 -0.42 11.36 -7.19
C ARG A 271 0.26 10.34 -6.28
N TYR A 272 1.25 10.82 -5.56
CA TYR A 272 1.90 10.09 -4.49
C TYR A 272 2.29 11.07 -3.37
N ARG A 273 2.67 10.53 -2.21
CA ARG A 273 3.09 11.32 -1.04
C ARG A 273 4.56 11.17 -0.78
N ILE A 274 5.17 12.20 -0.23
CA ILE A 274 6.52 12.16 0.33
C ILE A 274 6.43 12.57 1.79
N PHE A 275 6.97 11.73 2.66
CA PHE A 275 7.15 12.02 4.07
C PHE A 275 8.63 12.32 4.33
N ASP A 276 8.91 13.53 4.83
CA ASP A 276 10.23 13.85 5.37
C ASP A 276 10.27 13.45 6.85
N ILE A 277 11.22 12.60 7.20
CA ILE A 277 11.29 11.94 8.52
C ILE A 277 12.68 12.12 9.11
N ASP A 278 12.74 12.49 10.39
CA ASP A 278 13.97 12.53 11.17
C ASP A 278 13.83 11.77 12.50
N ALA A 279 14.82 11.88 13.39
CA ALA A 279 14.82 11.23 14.71
C ALA A 279 13.66 11.68 15.61
N ASN A 280 13.02 12.80 15.32
CA ASN A 280 11.90 13.33 16.11
C ASN A 280 10.54 13.08 15.46
N GLY A 281 10.48 12.24 14.40
CA GLY A 281 9.24 11.85 13.75
C GLY A 281 9.07 12.40 12.33
N ILE A 282 7.81 12.46 11.88
CA ILE A 282 7.43 12.95 10.55
C ILE A 282 7.38 14.46 10.58
N ARG A 283 8.20 15.11 9.75
CA ARG A 283 8.35 16.57 9.69
C ARG A 283 7.49 17.22 8.64
N ALA A 284 7.28 16.51 7.52
CA ALA A 284 6.45 17.02 6.43
C ALA A 284 5.74 15.87 5.71
N ASP A 285 4.60 16.20 5.10
CA ASP A 285 3.78 15.33 4.26
C ASP A 285 3.44 16.12 2.98
N HIS A 286 4.16 15.84 1.91
CA HIS A 286 4.01 16.50 0.62
C HIS A 286 3.24 15.63 -0.35
N VAL A 287 2.33 16.23 -1.11
CA VAL A 287 1.64 15.57 -2.22
C VAL A 287 2.25 16.03 -3.53
N ARG A 288 2.62 15.07 -4.36
CA ARG A 288 3.06 15.32 -5.73
C ARG A 288 1.99 14.84 -6.70
N ILE A 289 1.61 15.70 -7.64
CA ILE A 289 0.49 15.49 -8.56
C ILE A 289 1.00 15.50 -10.00
N TRP A 290 0.58 14.51 -10.76
CA TRP A 290 0.89 14.40 -12.19
C TRP A 290 0.27 15.52 -13.01
N GLN A 291 1.08 16.09 -13.88
CA GLN A 291 0.69 17.10 -14.87
C GLN A 291 0.69 16.43 -16.26
N PRO A 292 -0.46 15.98 -16.78
CA PRO A 292 -0.51 15.17 -18.00
C PRO A 292 0.11 15.83 -19.22
N GLN A 293 -0.07 17.15 -19.36
CA GLN A 293 0.42 17.91 -20.52
C GLN A 293 1.94 17.98 -20.60
N GLN A 294 2.60 17.96 -19.45
CA GLN A 294 4.07 18.03 -19.32
C GLN A 294 4.67 16.66 -19.01
N ASN A 295 3.85 15.70 -18.64
CA ASN A 295 4.23 14.37 -18.18
C ASN A 295 5.24 14.39 -17.00
N VAL A 296 5.02 15.27 -16.04
CA VAL A 296 5.84 15.40 -14.82
C VAL A 296 4.99 15.43 -13.56
N PHE A 297 5.60 15.16 -12.40
CA PHE A 297 4.97 15.39 -11.11
C PHE A 297 5.42 16.71 -10.52
N LEU A 298 4.50 17.51 -10.01
CA LEU A 298 4.78 18.76 -9.30
C LEU A 298 4.26 18.67 -7.87
N SER A 299 4.98 19.33 -6.95
CA SER A 299 4.51 19.49 -5.57
C SER A 299 3.25 20.34 -5.55
N GLN A 300 2.27 19.91 -4.79
CA GLN A 300 1.18 20.77 -4.37
C GLN A 300 1.58 21.40 -3.04
N ASP A 301 1.74 22.73 -3.01
CA ASP A 301 1.97 23.44 -1.77
C ASP A 301 0.72 23.31 -0.87
N ARG A 302 0.77 22.40 0.07
CA ARG A 302 -0.14 22.32 1.21
C ARG A 302 0.66 22.14 2.47
N THR A 303 0.92 23.27 3.10
CA THR A 303 1.31 23.35 4.51
C THR A 303 0.07 23.01 5.36
N GLU A 304 -0.16 21.73 5.65
CA GLU A 304 -1.23 21.31 6.57
C GLU A 304 -0.82 20.06 7.36
N LEU A 305 0.21 20.19 8.20
CA LEU A 305 0.38 19.29 9.36
C LEU A 305 0.20 20.04 10.70
N ALA A 306 -0.08 21.33 10.66
CA ALA A 306 -0.09 22.17 11.86
C ALA A 306 -1.47 22.35 12.54
N ALA A 307 -2.50 21.59 12.21
CA ALA A 307 -3.86 21.85 12.72
C ALA A 307 -4.61 20.68 13.36
N VAL A 308 -3.93 19.66 13.89
CA VAL A 308 -4.62 18.58 14.64
C VAL A 308 -4.09 18.46 16.07
N GLY A 309 -3.67 19.54 16.65
CA GLY A 309 -3.20 19.61 18.04
C GLY A 309 -3.87 20.63 18.95
N GLN A 310 -4.96 21.28 18.53
CA GLN A 310 -5.71 22.22 19.40
C GLN A 310 -7.18 22.33 18.96
N THR A 311 -8.01 21.42 19.41
CA THR A 311 -9.37 21.72 19.90
C THR A 311 -9.89 20.52 20.67
#